data_d8d68da5b71f4d01b0da9335198d525a
#
_entry.id   d8d68da5b71f4d01b0da9335198d525a
#
_cell.length_a   1.000
_cell.length_b   1.000
_cell.length_c   1.000
_cell.angle_alpha   90.00
_cell.angle_beta   90.00
_cell.angle_gamma   90.00
#
_symmetry.space_group_name_H-M   'P 1'
#
loop_
_entity.id
_entity.type
_entity.pdbx_description
1 polymer ?
#
loop_
_entity_poly.entity_id
_entity_poly.type
_entity_poly.pdbx_seq_one_letter_code
_entity_poly.pdbx_strand_id
1 'polypeptide(L)'
;MSIAGYQGVDGYVGNTPLIRLRRLSELTGCEILGKAEFMNPGGSVKDRAAHGIITDAEQQGLLKPGATIVEGTAGNTGIGLAVIGRARGYQIVIVIPETQSPEKLSLLRTLGAEVIAVPEKPYRDPDNYNHIARRLAQERGGFWANQFDNIANREAHYRSTGPEIWKQTSGEVSAFVASVGTGGTLAGASLYLKEQNPNVAAVCADPYGAAMWSWFTNGNTDTNDGDSIAEGIGQGRVTKNIEGITVDKAYRIDDQTALTIVYQLLREEGLFLGLSSGINVAGAVRFAKERGRGQTLVTLLCDSGHKYQSTLYNSEWLATKHLNPGLPLESVFG
;
A
#
# COMPACT_ATOMS: atom_id res chain seq x y z
N MET A 1 11.69 -26.55 22.37
CA MET A 1 11.79 -27.27 21.09
C MET A 1 10.71 -26.70 20.18
N SER A 2 11.04 -26.05 19.08
CA SER A 2 10.02 -25.70 18.08
C SER A 2 9.63 -26.97 17.35
N ILE A 3 8.32 -27.23 17.25
CA ILE A 3 7.82 -28.32 16.41
C ILE A 3 8.13 -27.91 14.97
N ALA A 4 8.89 -28.71 14.24
CA ALA A 4 9.27 -28.40 12.85
C ALA A 4 8.00 -28.15 12.00
N GLY A 5 7.95 -27.01 11.31
CA GLY A 5 6.84 -26.61 10.44
C GLY A 5 5.87 -25.58 11.02
N TYR A 6 5.98 -25.19 12.29
CA TYR A 6 5.16 -24.12 12.87
C TYR A 6 5.98 -22.85 13.07
N GLN A 7 5.42 -21.72 12.63
CA GLN A 7 6.03 -20.39 12.71
C GLN A 7 5.16 -19.46 13.56
N GLY A 8 5.74 -18.41 14.10
CA GLY A 8 4.98 -17.30 14.68
C GLY A 8 4.19 -16.55 13.60
N VAL A 9 3.32 -15.62 13.99
CA VAL A 9 2.47 -14.86 13.07
C VAL A 9 3.27 -14.12 11.98
N ASP A 10 4.48 -13.69 12.29
CA ASP A 10 5.41 -13.03 11.38
C ASP A 10 5.89 -13.93 10.22
N GLY A 11 5.91 -15.25 10.42
CA GLY A 11 6.24 -16.22 9.38
C GLY A 11 5.14 -16.41 8.32
N TYR A 12 3.96 -15.82 8.52
CA TYR A 12 2.85 -15.87 7.57
C TYR A 12 2.68 -14.58 6.78
N VAL A 13 3.63 -13.65 6.85
CA VAL A 13 3.66 -12.46 6.00
C VAL A 13 4.07 -12.85 4.59
N GLY A 14 3.27 -12.46 3.61
CA GLY A 14 3.52 -12.81 2.21
C GLY A 14 2.84 -14.12 1.77
N ASN A 15 3.31 -14.68 0.68
CA ASN A 15 2.70 -15.81 -0.02
C ASN A 15 1.18 -15.63 -0.27
N THR A 16 0.76 -14.38 -0.44
CA THR A 16 -0.64 -14.04 -0.71
C THR A 16 -1.04 -14.54 -2.10
N PRO A 17 -2.27 -15.01 -2.31
CA PRO A 17 -2.70 -15.49 -3.62
C PRO A 17 -2.89 -14.35 -4.63
N LEU A 18 -2.89 -14.71 -5.93
CA LEU A 18 -3.45 -13.88 -6.99
C LEU A 18 -4.93 -14.24 -7.17
N ILE A 19 -5.78 -13.22 -7.16
CA ILE A 19 -7.22 -13.36 -7.44
C ILE A 19 -7.50 -12.79 -8.82
N ARG A 20 -8.11 -13.59 -9.70
CA ARG A 20 -8.56 -13.12 -11.02
C ARG A 20 -9.78 -12.21 -10.84
N LEU A 21 -9.67 -10.96 -11.27
CA LEU A 21 -10.78 -10.01 -11.27
C LEU A 21 -11.64 -10.27 -12.52
N ARG A 22 -12.62 -11.13 -12.36
CA ARG A 22 -13.36 -11.76 -13.47
C ARG A 22 -13.99 -10.72 -14.39
N ARG A 23 -14.84 -9.85 -13.87
CA ARG A 23 -15.57 -8.86 -14.68
C ARG A 23 -14.64 -7.91 -15.43
N LEU A 24 -13.57 -7.46 -14.79
CA LEU A 24 -12.61 -6.54 -15.39
C LEU A 24 -11.72 -7.26 -16.43
N SER A 25 -11.39 -8.51 -16.20
CA SER A 25 -10.68 -9.34 -17.19
C SER A 25 -11.53 -9.55 -18.44
N GLU A 26 -12.82 -9.87 -18.30
CA GLU A 26 -13.76 -10.01 -19.41
C GLU A 26 -13.94 -8.68 -20.17
N LEU A 27 -14.11 -7.57 -19.46
CA LEU A 27 -14.27 -6.24 -20.04
C LEU A 27 -13.08 -5.83 -20.92
N THR A 28 -11.86 -6.15 -20.49
CA THR A 28 -10.63 -5.73 -21.17
C THR A 28 -10.11 -6.77 -22.17
N GLY A 29 -10.52 -8.04 -22.02
CA GLY A 29 -9.93 -9.16 -22.75
C GLY A 29 -8.48 -9.46 -22.34
N CYS A 30 -8.11 -9.06 -21.12
CA CYS A 30 -6.83 -9.30 -20.47
C CYS A 30 -7.03 -10.13 -19.21
N GLU A 31 -5.99 -10.75 -18.68
CA GLU A 31 -6.00 -11.32 -17.34
C GLU A 31 -5.60 -10.22 -16.33
N ILE A 32 -6.56 -9.72 -15.54
CA ILE A 32 -6.31 -8.75 -14.46
C ILE A 32 -6.33 -9.51 -13.14
N LEU A 33 -5.17 -9.59 -12.51
CA LEU A 33 -4.92 -10.37 -11.32
C LEU A 33 -4.62 -9.43 -10.13
N GLY A 34 -5.39 -9.55 -9.06
CA GLY A 34 -5.19 -8.80 -7.83
C GLY A 34 -4.39 -9.62 -6.80
N LYS A 35 -3.23 -9.14 -6.40
CA LYS A 35 -2.46 -9.75 -5.31
C LYS A 35 -3.11 -9.43 -3.97
N ALA A 36 -3.62 -10.45 -3.28
CA ALA A 36 -4.49 -10.33 -2.12
C ALA A 36 -3.75 -9.95 -0.83
N GLU A 37 -3.16 -8.76 -0.80
CA GLU A 37 -2.36 -8.28 0.33
C GLU A 37 -3.17 -8.02 1.61
N PHE A 38 -4.49 -7.93 1.51
CA PHE A 38 -5.40 -7.91 2.66
C PHE A 38 -5.40 -9.23 3.46
N MET A 39 -4.83 -10.30 2.92
CA MET A 39 -4.69 -11.61 3.59
C MET A 39 -3.42 -11.72 4.46
N ASN A 40 -2.55 -10.73 4.47
CA ASN A 40 -1.46 -10.69 5.44
C ASN A 40 -2.00 -10.61 6.89
N PRO A 41 -1.24 -11.03 7.90
CA PRO A 41 -1.67 -11.07 9.31
C PRO A 41 -2.24 -9.75 9.87
N GLY A 42 -1.66 -8.59 9.53
CA GLY A 42 -2.16 -7.26 9.89
C GLY A 42 -3.18 -6.71 8.89
N GLY A 43 -3.53 -7.49 7.87
CA GLY A 43 -4.56 -7.20 6.90
C GLY A 43 -4.16 -6.14 5.87
N SER A 44 -2.88 -6.04 5.51
CA SER A 44 -2.45 -5.13 4.43
C SER A 44 -1.08 -5.45 3.84
N VAL A 45 -0.79 -4.83 2.70
CA VAL A 45 0.52 -4.85 2.05
C VAL A 45 1.65 -4.30 2.94
N LYS A 46 1.34 -3.48 3.92
CA LYS A 46 2.33 -2.86 4.82
C LYS A 46 2.96 -3.84 5.81
N ASP A 47 2.38 -5.02 6.00
CA ASP A 47 2.97 -6.08 6.80
C ASP A 47 4.32 -6.52 6.24
N ARG A 48 4.45 -6.52 4.90
CA ARG A 48 5.73 -6.81 4.24
C ARG A 48 6.79 -5.76 4.54
N ALA A 49 6.43 -4.48 4.47
CA ALA A 49 7.32 -3.39 4.83
C ALA A 49 7.74 -3.47 6.30
N ALA A 50 6.78 -3.69 7.21
CA ALA A 50 7.05 -3.84 8.64
C ALA A 50 7.97 -5.02 8.92
N HIS A 51 7.70 -6.19 8.32
CA HIS A 51 8.54 -7.39 8.44
C HIS A 51 9.96 -7.14 7.93
N GLY A 52 10.10 -6.53 6.75
CA GLY A 52 11.41 -6.25 6.17
C GLY A 52 12.22 -5.27 7.01
N ILE A 53 11.60 -4.16 7.46
CA ILE A 53 12.25 -3.15 8.28
C ILE A 53 12.73 -3.73 9.62
N ILE A 54 11.88 -4.50 10.32
CA ILE A 54 12.24 -5.14 11.58
C ILE A 54 13.37 -6.14 11.37
N THR A 55 13.24 -7.02 10.38
CA THR A 55 14.24 -8.06 10.10
C THR A 55 15.60 -7.46 9.72
N ASP A 56 15.61 -6.43 8.89
CA ASP A 56 16.84 -5.73 8.51
C ASP A 56 17.50 -5.04 9.72
N ALA A 57 16.71 -4.36 10.56
CA ALA A 57 17.21 -3.70 11.77
C ALA A 57 17.78 -4.70 12.79
N GLU A 58 17.18 -5.89 12.93
CA GLU A 58 17.72 -6.99 13.75
C GLU A 58 19.06 -7.50 13.20
N GLN A 59 19.13 -7.74 11.89
CA GLN A 59 20.34 -8.21 11.22
C GLN A 59 21.51 -7.22 11.33
N GLN A 60 21.20 -5.93 11.28
CA GLN A 60 22.19 -4.86 11.46
C GLN A 60 22.54 -4.56 12.93
N GLY A 61 21.89 -5.22 13.89
CA GLY A 61 22.06 -4.97 15.32
C GLY A 61 21.54 -3.61 15.81
N LEU A 62 20.71 -2.95 15.00
CA LEU A 62 20.07 -1.66 15.34
C LEU A 62 18.86 -1.84 16.26
N LEU A 63 18.24 -3.02 16.24
CA LEU A 63 17.07 -3.35 17.04
C LEU A 63 17.41 -4.48 18.02
N LYS A 64 17.52 -4.14 19.32
CA LYS A 64 17.82 -5.09 20.39
C LYS A 64 16.52 -5.73 20.92
N PRO A 65 16.55 -6.97 21.47
CA PRO A 65 15.39 -7.57 22.10
C PRO A 65 14.72 -6.63 23.13
N GLY A 66 13.40 -6.52 23.08
CA GLY A 66 12.61 -5.67 23.95
C GLY A 66 12.67 -4.16 23.66
N ALA A 67 13.40 -3.74 22.63
CA ALA A 67 13.50 -2.32 22.25
C ALA A 67 12.14 -1.74 21.80
N THR A 68 12.08 -0.41 21.78
CA THR A 68 10.92 0.34 21.27
C THR A 68 11.10 0.66 19.80
N ILE A 69 10.09 0.35 18.98
CA ILE A 69 9.99 0.76 17.58
C ILE A 69 9.03 1.94 17.51
N VAL A 70 9.45 3.03 16.90
CA VAL A 70 8.65 4.25 16.72
C VAL A 70 8.42 4.49 15.23
N GLU A 71 7.19 4.80 14.83
CA GLU A 71 6.87 5.12 13.44
C GLU A 71 5.79 6.21 13.33
N GLY A 72 5.97 7.08 12.33
CA GLY A 72 4.95 8.01 11.86
C GLY A 72 4.20 7.42 10.67
N THR A 73 2.87 7.23 10.80
CA THR A 73 2.13 6.54 9.75
C THR A 73 0.65 6.91 9.69
N ALA A 74 0.05 6.82 8.49
CA ALA A 74 -1.39 6.89 8.28
C ALA A 74 -2.17 5.61 8.68
N GLY A 75 -1.54 4.64 9.36
CA GLY A 75 -2.21 3.50 9.99
C GLY A 75 -1.68 2.12 9.61
N ASN A 76 -1.75 1.69 8.36
CA ASN A 76 -1.45 0.30 7.98
C ASN A 76 -0.03 -0.17 8.34
N THR A 77 0.99 0.70 8.18
CA THR A 77 2.36 0.34 8.61
C THR A 77 2.44 0.19 10.12
N GLY A 78 1.76 1.06 10.86
CA GLY A 78 1.66 0.95 12.31
C GLY A 78 1.00 -0.37 12.74
N ILE A 79 -0.05 -0.80 12.04
CA ILE A 79 -0.70 -2.10 12.29
C ILE A 79 0.27 -3.24 12.02
N GLY A 80 0.98 -3.23 10.88
CA GLY A 80 1.99 -4.24 10.57
C GLY A 80 3.12 -4.29 11.61
N LEU A 81 3.65 -3.12 12.01
CA LEU A 81 4.65 -3.03 13.09
C LEU A 81 4.11 -3.54 14.43
N ALA A 82 2.84 -3.24 14.76
CA ALA A 82 2.23 -3.71 15.99
C ALA A 82 2.07 -5.24 15.99
N VAL A 83 1.58 -5.84 14.90
CA VAL A 83 1.41 -7.30 14.79
C VAL A 83 2.77 -8.01 14.86
N ILE A 84 3.71 -7.61 14.00
CA ILE A 84 4.99 -8.31 13.84
C ILE A 84 5.93 -7.99 15.01
N GLY A 85 6.04 -6.71 15.37
CA GLY A 85 6.93 -6.27 16.44
C GLY A 85 6.50 -6.85 17.81
N ARG A 86 5.19 -6.86 18.09
CA ARG A 86 4.68 -7.50 19.34
C ARG A 86 4.95 -9.00 19.35
N ALA A 87 4.79 -9.68 18.23
CA ALA A 87 5.11 -11.13 18.12
C ALA A 87 6.59 -11.41 18.39
N ARG A 88 7.48 -10.44 18.10
CA ARG A 88 8.93 -10.52 18.37
C ARG A 88 9.35 -9.88 19.69
N GLY A 89 8.40 -9.42 20.52
CA GLY A 89 8.65 -8.88 21.87
C GLY A 89 9.05 -7.41 21.92
N TYR A 90 8.81 -6.62 20.86
CA TYR A 90 9.09 -5.19 20.82
C TYR A 90 7.96 -4.33 21.37
N GLN A 91 8.30 -3.16 21.91
CA GLN A 91 7.35 -2.11 22.24
C GLN A 91 7.08 -1.28 20.97
N ILE A 92 5.83 -0.87 20.77
CA ILE A 92 5.44 -0.15 19.55
C ILE A 92 4.82 1.20 19.91
N VAL A 93 5.35 2.26 19.32
CA VAL A 93 4.85 3.63 19.45
C VAL A 93 4.52 4.18 18.07
N ILE A 94 3.27 4.58 17.86
CA ILE A 94 2.78 5.08 16.57
C ILE A 94 2.32 6.52 16.71
N VAL A 95 2.94 7.40 15.93
CA VAL A 95 2.48 8.78 15.74
C VAL A 95 1.62 8.84 14.48
N ILE A 96 0.37 9.26 14.63
CA ILE A 96 -0.64 9.15 13.57
C ILE A 96 -1.45 10.45 13.46
N PRO A 97 -1.78 10.94 12.25
CA PRO A 97 -2.72 12.04 12.09
C PRO A 97 -4.10 11.67 12.67
N GLU A 98 -4.70 12.59 13.43
CA GLU A 98 -6.02 12.39 14.03
C GLU A 98 -7.17 12.31 13.00
N THR A 99 -6.90 12.68 11.76
CA THR A 99 -7.83 12.62 10.62
C THR A 99 -8.04 11.22 10.07
N GLN A 100 -7.21 10.25 10.49
CA GLN A 100 -7.33 8.86 10.03
C GLN A 100 -8.57 8.16 10.63
N SER A 101 -9.05 7.11 9.95
CA SER A 101 -10.27 6.39 10.35
C SER A 101 -10.23 5.93 11.81
N PRO A 102 -11.35 6.08 12.56
CA PRO A 102 -11.43 5.63 13.97
C PRO A 102 -11.12 4.14 14.13
N GLU A 103 -11.41 3.33 13.13
CA GLU A 103 -11.14 1.90 13.11
C GLU A 103 -9.64 1.61 13.20
N LYS A 104 -8.81 2.36 12.45
CA LYS A 104 -7.35 2.23 12.49
C LYS A 104 -6.77 2.61 13.84
N LEU A 105 -7.25 3.73 14.41
CA LEU A 105 -6.81 4.20 15.73
C LEU A 105 -7.18 3.19 16.83
N SER A 106 -8.40 2.65 16.79
CA SER A 106 -8.86 1.63 17.74
C SER A 106 -8.07 0.34 17.62
N LEU A 107 -7.83 -0.13 16.38
CA LEU A 107 -7.08 -1.35 16.13
C LEU A 107 -5.64 -1.26 16.64
N LEU A 108 -4.95 -0.14 16.41
CA LEU A 108 -3.59 0.08 16.91
C LEU A 108 -3.51 -0.03 18.43
N ARG A 109 -4.47 0.59 19.16
CA ARG A 109 -4.54 0.50 20.63
C ARG A 109 -4.83 -0.93 21.10
N THR A 110 -5.75 -1.61 20.43
CA THR A 110 -6.10 -3.02 20.73
C THR A 110 -4.91 -3.96 20.52
N LEU A 111 -4.07 -3.71 19.51
CA LEU A 111 -2.83 -4.44 19.28
C LEU A 111 -1.71 -4.09 20.28
N GLY A 112 -1.97 -3.20 21.24
CA GLY A 112 -1.04 -2.84 22.30
C GLY A 112 0.02 -1.82 21.90
N ALA A 113 -0.18 -1.08 20.82
CA ALA A 113 0.67 0.07 20.48
C ALA A 113 0.31 1.28 21.34
N GLU A 114 1.32 2.04 21.78
CA GLU A 114 1.13 3.40 22.25
C GLU A 114 0.82 4.29 21.04
N VAL A 115 -0.37 4.92 21.04
CA VAL A 115 -0.84 5.73 19.91
C VAL A 115 -0.86 7.20 20.30
N ILE A 116 -0.08 7.99 19.59
CA ILE A 116 0.02 9.45 19.74
C ILE A 116 -0.65 10.08 18.51
N ALA A 117 -1.90 10.52 18.70
CA ALA A 117 -2.64 11.22 17.66
C ALA A 117 -2.19 12.70 17.64
N VAL A 118 -1.94 13.21 16.43
CA VAL A 118 -1.45 14.58 16.21
C VAL A 118 -2.25 15.25 15.09
N PRO A 119 -2.37 16.60 15.07
CA PRO A 119 -2.96 17.33 13.96
C PRO A 119 -2.24 16.99 12.64
N GLU A 120 -3.02 16.86 11.58
CA GLU A 120 -2.48 16.67 10.24
C GLU A 120 -1.74 17.94 9.78
N LYS A 121 -0.48 17.78 9.36
CA LYS A 121 0.36 18.86 8.86
C LYS A 121 1.16 18.43 7.64
N PRO A 122 1.47 19.35 6.70
CA PRO A 122 2.32 19.05 5.55
C PRO A 122 3.70 18.55 5.98
N TYR A 123 4.35 17.73 5.16
CA TYR A 123 5.67 17.16 5.46
C TYR A 123 6.76 18.22 5.77
N ARG A 124 6.68 19.42 5.17
CA ARG A 124 7.60 20.56 5.45
C ARG A 124 7.46 21.16 6.85
N ASP A 125 6.33 20.94 7.52
CA ASP A 125 6.09 21.42 8.87
C ASP A 125 6.88 20.56 9.88
N PRO A 126 7.66 21.15 10.82
CA PRO A 126 8.42 20.39 11.81
C PRO A 126 7.54 19.55 12.75
N ASP A 127 6.26 19.87 12.86
CA ASP A 127 5.28 19.11 13.64
C ASP A 127 4.48 18.10 12.78
N ASN A 128 4.94 17.79 11.57
CA ASN A 128 4.41 16.65 10.83
C ASN A 128 4.68 15.34 11.60
N TYR A 129 3.73 14.43 11.59
CA TYR A 129 3.77 13.17 12.34
C TYR A 129 5.05 12.35 12.10
N ASN A 130 5.68 12.43 10.92
CA ASN A 130 6.96 11.75 10.65
C ASN A 130 8.13 12.38 11.43
N HIS A 131 8.17 13.72 11.50
CA HIS A 131 9.22 14.42 12.22
C HIS A 131 9.05 14.25 13.74
N ILE A 132 7.80 14.23 14.23
CA ILE A 132 7.50 13.92 15.62
C ILE A 132 7.96 12.51 15.96
N ALA A 133 7.64 11.51 15.12
CA ALA A 133 8.07 10.13 15.34
C ALA A 133 9.59 10.00 15.40
N ARG A 134 10.32 10.68 14.51
CA ARG A 134 11.78 10.70 14.52
C ARG A 134 12.35 11.27 15.81
N ARG A 135 11.84 12.43 16.26
CA ARG A 135 12.27 13.06 17.53
C ARG A 135 11.99 12.14 18.72
N LEU A 136 10.79 11.58 18.77
CA LEU A 136 10.38 10.68 19.84
C LEU A 136 11.23 9.41 19.92
N ALA A 137 11.61 8.84 18.76
CA ALA A 137 12.53 7.70 18.70
C ALA A 137 13.89 8.06 19.33
N GLN A 138 14.43 9.25 19.02
CA GLN A 138 15.69 9.73 19.58
C GLN A 138 15.59 9.96 21.09
N GLU A 139 14.53 10.62 21.55
CA GLU A 139 14.30 10.93 22.96
C GLU A 139 14.14 9.67 23.82
N ARG A 140 13.52 8.63 23.28
CA ARG A 140 13.29 7.35 23.97
C ARG A 140 14.40 6.32 23.77
N GLY A 141 15.45 6.63 23.00
CA GLY A 141 16.48 5.66 22.63
C GLY A 141 15.91 4.47 21.84
N GLY A 142 14.82 4.68 21.11
CA GLY A 142 14.15 3.68 20.30
C GLY A 142 14.61 3.67 18.84
N PHE A 143 14.15 2.68 18.10
CA PHE A 143 14.39 2.54 16.66
C PHE A 143 13.29 3.25 15.88
N TRP A 144 13.66 4.21 15.04
CA TRP A 144 12.74 4.83 14.08
C TRP A 144 12.66 3.98 12.80
N ALA A 145 11.47 3.41 12.51
CA ALA A 145 11.30 2.51 11.35
C ALA A 145 11.45 3.24 10.00
N ASN A 146 11.04 4.54 9.93
CA ASN A 146 11.25 5.43 8.78
C ASN A 146 10.81 4.81 7.44
N GLN A 147 9.59 4.32 7.38
CA GLN A 147 9.06 3.57 6.24
C GLN A 147 9.26 4.24 4.86
N PHE A 148 9.32 5.58 4.82
CA PHE A 148 9.42 6.32 3.57
C PHE A 148 10.83 6.31 2.98
N ASP A 149 11.86 6.34 3.84
CA ASP A 149 13.25 6.49 3.41
C ASP A 149 14.16 5.33 3.83
N ASN A 150 13.62 4.35 4.59
CA ASN A 150 14.29 3.10 4.89
C ASN A 150 14.11 2.12 3.71
N ILE A 151 15.19 1.87 2.99
CA ILE A 151 15.19 1.01 1.79
C ILE A 151 14.90 -0.46 2.09
N ALA A 152 14.97 -0.92 3.35
CA ALA A 152 14.54 -2.25 3.75
C ALA A 152 13.05 -2.52 3.38
N ASN A 153 12.23 -1.47 3.31
CA ASN A 153 10.87 -1.54 2.79
C ASN A 153 10.87 -1.99 1.31
N ARG A 154 11.64 -1.35 0.45
CA ARG A 154 11.77 -1.73 -0.97
C ARG A 154 12.35 -3.14 -1.12
N GLU A 155 13.39 -3.46 -0.35
CA GLU A 155 14.03 -4.77 -0.37
C GLU A 155 13.08 -5.89 0.06
N ALA A 156 12.17 -5.65 1.00
CA ALA A 156 11.15 -6.63 1.38
C ALA A 156 10.28 -7.03 0.17
N HIS A 157 9.86 -6.07 -0.63
CA HIS A 157 9.06 -6.33 -1.83
C HIS A 157 9.87 -6.94 -2.98
N TYR A 158 11.13 -6.54 -3.13
CA TYR A 158 12.05 -7.15 -4.09
C TYR A 158 12.27 -8.64 -3.80
N ARG A 159 12.44 -9.00 -2.51
CA ARG A 159 12.71 -10.38 -2.09
C ARG A 159 11.47 -11.25 -1.90
N SER A 160 10.27 -10.67 -1.89
CA SER A 160 9.02 -11.42 -1.66
C SER A 160 7.97 -11.16 -2.73
N THR A 161 7.43 -9.96 -2.83
CA THR A 161 6.30 -9.64 -3.73
C THR A 161 6.64 -9.90 -5.20
N GLY A 162 7.79 -9.44 -5.66
CA GLY A 162 8.26 -9.67 -7.03
C GLY A 162 8.40 -11.15 -7.37
N PRO A 163 9.17 -11.94 -6.60
CA PRO A 163 9.30 -13.39 -6.78
C PRO A 163 7.98 -14.16 -6.74
N GLU A 164 7.07 -13.79 -5.82
CA GLU A 164 5.75 -14.42 -5.72
C GLU A 164 4.93 -14.16 -6.99
N ILE A 165 4.87 -12.92 -7.47
CA ILE A 165 4.17 -12.56 -8.71
C ILE A 165 4.74 -13.33 -9.89
N TRP A 166 6.05 -13.33 -10.07
CA TRP A 166 6.73 -14.05 -11.15
C TRP A 166 6.39 -15.54 -11.16
N LYS A 167 6.51 -16.18 -10.00
CA LYS A 167 6.17 -17.59 -9.85
C LYS A 167 4.69 -17.89 -10.10
N GLN A 168 3.79 -17.08 -9.53
CA GLN A 168 2.34 -17.28 -9.62
C GLN A 168 1.78 -17.05 -11.02
N THR A 169 2.44 -16.23 -11.83
CA THR A 169 2.11 -16.00 -13.24
C THR A 169 2.91 -16.89 -14.19
N SER A 170 3.74 -17.78 -13.68
CA SER A 170 4.66 -18.60 -14.51
C SER A 170 5.55 -17.75 -15.43
N GLY A 171 5.87 -16.52 -15.03
CA GLY A 171 6.66 -15.58 -15.80
C GLY A 171 5.90 -14.82 -16.90
N GLU A 172 4.58 -15.01 -17.02
CA GLU A 172 3.78 -14.40 -18.10
C GLU A 172 3.23 -13.00 -17.76
N VAL A 173 3.65 -12.41 -16.63
CA VAL A 173 3.23 -11.06 -16.26
C VAL A 173 3.73 -10.04 -17.29
N SER A 174 2.82 -9.25 -17.88
CA SER A 174 3.12 -8.17 -18.83
C SER A 174 3.31 -6.82 -18.16
N ALA A 175 2.61 -6.57 -17.03
CA ALA A 175 2.74 -5.34 -16.27
C ALA A 175 2.41 -5.54 -14.80
N PHE A 176 3.08 -4.75 -13.96
CA PHE A 176 2.78 -4.59 -12.54
C PHE A 176 2.29 -3.17 -12.29
N VAL A 177 1.09 -3.04 -11.71
CA VAL A 177 0.42 -1.76 -11.48
C VAL A 177 0.26 -1.52 -9.99
N ALA A 178 0.76 -0.41 -9.47
CA ALA A 178 0.61 -0.05 -8.06
C ALA A 178 0.59 1.45 -7.83
N SER A 179 -0.14 1.87 -6.81
CA SER A 179 -0.09 3.23 -6.25
C SER A 179 1.12 3.40 -5.33
N VAL A 180 1.45 4.67 -5.06
CA VAL A 180 2.60 5.03 -4.23
C VAL A 180 2.14 5.68 -2.92
N GLY A 181 2.41 5.00 -1.80
CA GLY A 181 2.46 5.59 -0.47
C GLY A 181 3.92 5.83 -0.09
N THR A 182 4.63 4.78 0.31
CA THR A 182 6.08 4.84 0.56
C THR A 182 6.93 4.61 -0.69
N GLY A 183 6.34 4.01 -1.72
CA GLY A 183 7.03 3.60 -2.93
C GLY A 183 7.67 2.22 -2.89
N GLY A 184 7.84 1.64 -1.70
CA GLY A 184 8.54 0.36 -1.54
C GLY A 184 7.95 -0.77 -2.37
N THR A 185 6.62 -0.86 -2.45
CA THR A 185 5.93 -1.93 -3.19
C THR A 185 6.13 -1.81 -4.69
N LEU A 186 5.83 -0.63 -5.26
CA LEU A 186 6.01 -0.39 -6.70
C LEU A 186 7.48 -0.61 -7.09
N ALA A 187 8.40 -0.03 -6.34
CA ALA A 187 9.83 -0.11 -6.62
C ALA A 187 10.36 -1.54 -6.48
N GLY A 188 10.18 -2.18 -5.33
CA GLY A 188 10.76 -3.49 -5.07
C GLY A 188 10.25 -4.58 -6.01
N ALA A 189 8.93 -4.65 -6.21
CA ALA A 189 8.35 -5.64 -7.11
C ALA A 189 8.75 -5.38 -8.57
N SER A 190 8.71 -4.11 -9.04
CA SER A 190 9.09 -3.78 -10.41
C SER A 190 10.57 -4.04 -10.70
N LEU A 191 11.47 -3.74 -9.77
CA LEU A 191 12.89 -4.05 -9.92
C LEU A 191 13.12 -5.54 -10.16
N TYR A 192 12.53 -6.40 -9.31
CA TYR A 192 12.66 -7.85 -9.49
C TYR A 192 12.04 -8.32 -10.81
N LEU A 193 10.83 -7.88 -11.13
CA LEU A 193 10.13 -8.32 -12.35
C LEU A 193 10.87 -7.90 -13.62
N LYS A 194 11.42 -6.67 -13.67
CA LYS A 194 12.22 -6.19 -14.81
C LYS A 194 13.57 -6.89 -14.92
N GLU A 195 14.16 -7.36 -13.83
CA GLU A 195 15.36 -8.19 -13.84
C GLU A 195 15.09 -9.56 -14.46
N GLN A 196 13.89 -10.16 -14.20
CA GLN A 196 13.48 -11.41 -14.83
C GLN A 196 13.13 -11.22 -16.31
N ASN A 197 12.40 -10.15 -16.63
CA ASN A 197 12.02 -9.80 -18.00
C ASN A 197 11.93 -8.26 -18.15
N PRO A 198 12.88 -7.63 -18.86
CA PRO A 198 12.92 -6.18 -19.04
C PRO A 198 11.65 -5.58 -19.70
N ASN A 199 10.86 -6.40 -20.40
CA ASN A 199 9.62 -5.98 -21.07
C ASN A 199 8.42 -5.86 -20.11
N VAL A 200 8.53 -6.33 -18.87
CA VAL A 200 7.46 -6.14 -17.88
C VAL A 200 7.33 -4.64 -17.58
N ALA A 201 6.16 -4.09 -17.84
CA ALA A 201 5.89 -2.69 -17.58
C ALA A 201 5.66 -2.43 -16.08
N ALA A 202 6.36 -1.43 -15.52
CA ALA A 202 6.07 -0.86 -14.21
C ALA A 202 5.10 0.33 -14.40
N VAL A 203 3.94 0.27 -13.75
CA VAL A 203 2.88 1.26 -13.94
C VAL A 203 2.48 1.88 -12.60
N CYS A 204 2.51 3.22 -12.52
CA CYS A 204 2.04 3.96 -11.38
C CYS A 204 0.55 4.33 -11.55
N ALA A 205 -0.29 3.99 -10.58
CA ALA A 205 -1.64 4.50 -10.46
C ALA A 205 -1.69 5.49 -9.29
N ASP A 206 -1.86 6.79 -9.59
CA ASP A 206 -1.74 7.87 -8.60
C ASP A 206 -3.07 8.57 -8.40
N PRO A 207 -3.53 8.84 -7.17
CA PRO A 207 -4.73 9.64 -6.95
C PRO A 207 -4.49 11.12 -7.34
N TYR A 208 -5.56 11.86 -7.59
CA TYR A 208 -5.46 13.32 -7.74
C TYR A 208 -4.88 13.96 -6.48
N GLY A 209 -4.17 15.07 -6.63
CA GLY A 209 -3.48 15.76 -5.54
C GLY A 209 -2.16 15.13 -5.11
N ALA A 210 -1.80 13.96 -5.66
CA ALA A 210 -0.52 13.29 -5.42
C ALA A 210 0.53 13.65 -6.47
N ALA A 211 1.82 13.55 -6.10
CA ALA A 211 2.93 14.03 -6.92
C ALA A 211 3.52 12.98 -7.87
N MET A 212 3.21 11.69 -7.68
CA MET A 212 3.95 10.64 -8.39
C MET A 212 3.62 10.55 -9.87
N TRP A 213 2.37 10.83 -10.26
CA TRP A 213 2.06 10.94 -11.68
C TRP A 213 2.90 12.04 -12.35
N SER A 214 2.98 13.23 -11.74
CA SER A 214 3.76 14.36 -12.27
C SER A 214 5.25 14.03 -12.29
N TRP A 215 5.76 13.38 -11.25
CA TRP A 215 7.15 12.95 -11.17
C TRP A 215 7.52 11.99 -12.31
N PHE A 216 6.75 10.93 -12.51
CA PHE A 216 7.06 9.93 -13.53
C PHE A 216 6.75 10.38 -14.96
N THR A 217 5.90 11.40 -15.15
CA THR A 217 5.53 11.91 -16.48
C THR A 217 6.33 13.14 -16.87
N ASN A 218 6.54 14.08 -15.94
CA ASN A 218 7.07 15.42 -16.21
C ASN A 218 8.40 15.69 -15.48
N GLY A 219 8.84 14.83 -14.58
CA GLY A 219 10.07 15.00 -13.79
C GLY A 219 9.97 16.05 -12.66
N ASN A 220 8.74 16.43 -12.27
CA ASN A 220 8.49 17.36 -11.17
C ASN A 220 7.45 16.81 -10.19
N THR A 221 7.22 17.47 -9.06
CA THR A 221 6.27 17.06 -8.01
C THR A 221 5.07 18.01 -7.90
N ASP A 222 4.62 18.59 -9.00
CA ASP A 222 3.47 19.50 -9.02
C ASP A 222 2.16 18.74 -8.74
N THR A 223 1.34 19.30 -7.84
CA THR A 223 0.10 18.67 -7.33
C THR A 223 -1.11 19.60 -7.43
N ASN A 224 -1.16 20.47 -8.44
CA ASN A 224 -2.21 21.50 -8.57
C ASN A 224 -3.55 20.98 -9.15
N ASP A 225 -3.80 19.68 -9.08
CA ASP A 225 -4.87 18.99 -9.80
C ASP A 225 -6.00 18.45 -8.92
N GLY A 226 -6.08 18.88 -7.68
CA GLY A 226 -7.15 18.49 -6.77
C GLY A 226 -6.68 17.79 -5.51
N ASP A 227 -7.56 16.97 -4.93
CA ASP A 227 -7.39 16.25 -3.68
C ASP A 227 -8.00 14.85 -3.80
N SER A 228 -7.74 13.97 -2.85
CA SER A 228 -8.26 12.61 -2.81
C SER A 228 -8.60 12.18 -1.38
N ILE A 229 -9.64 11.39 -1.25
CA ILE A 229 -10.03 10.73 0.02
C ILE A 229 -9.21 9.45 0.30
N ALA A 230 -8.26 9.09 -0.59
CA ALA A 230 -7.49 7.88 -0.44
C ALA A 230 -6.51 7.97 0.74
N GLU A 231 -6.60 7.02 1.66
CA GLU A 231 -5.71 6.94 2.82
C GLU A 231 -4.51 6.02 2.55
N GLY A 232 -3.32 6.42 3.02
CA GLY A 232 -2.10 5.62 2.97
C GLY A 232 -1.38 5.55 1.61
N ILE A 233 -1.87 6.27 0.62
CA ILE A 233 -1.26 6.52 -0.69
C ILE A 233 -1.36 8.01 -1.02
N GLY A 234 -0.90 8.43 -2.18
CA GLY A 234 -0.91 9.84 -2.58
C GLY A 234 0.30 10.60 -2.05
N GLN A 235 1.50 10.10 -2.38
CA GLN A 235 2.75 10.69 -1.91
C GLN A 235 3.03 12.06 -2.56
N GLY A 236 3.32 13.06 -1.73
CA GLY A 236 3.65 14.43 -2.16
C GLY A 236 5.14 14.70 -2.41
N ARG A 237 6.02 13.71 -2.24
CA ARG A 237 7.47 13.85 -2.43
C ARG A 237 8.11 12.58 -2.97
N VAL A 238 9.27 12.71 -3.57
CA VAL A 238 10.11 11.55 -3.94
C VAL A 238 10.74 10.96 -2.68
N THR A 239 10.44 9.71 -2.38
CA THR A 239 11.00 8.97 -1.25
C THR A 239 12.24 8.18 -1.68
N LYS A 240 13.10 7.80 -0.75
CA LYS A 240 14.27 6.95 -1.08
C LYS A 240 13.87 5.59 -1.65
N ASN A 241 12.69 5.09 -1.30
CA ASN A 241 12.20 3.83 -1.84
C ASN A 241 11.96 3.85 -3.35
N ILE A 242 11.62 5.01 -3.95
CA ILE A 242 11.38 5.14 -5.39
C ILE A 242 12.54 5.76 -6.17
N GLU A 243 13.61 6.17 -5.48
CA GLU A 243 14.80 6.68 -6.17
C GLU A 243 15.41 5.61 -7.09
N GLY A 244 15.71 6.01 -8.33
CA GLY A 244 16.41 5.17 -9.31
C GLY A 244 15.58 4.10 -9.99
N ILE A 245 14.25 4.04 -9.77
CA ILE A 245 13.38 3.11 -10.49
C ILE A 245 12.90 3.72 -11.83
N THR A 246 12.63 2.84 -12.78
CA THR A 246 11.98 3.21 -14.04
C THR A 246 10.51 2.82 -13.97
N VAL A 247 9.63 3.80 -14.18
CA VAL A 247 8.19 3.62 -14.35
C VAL A 247 7.85 3.91 -15.82
N ASP A 248 7.23 2.93 -16.50
CA ASP A 248 6.98 3.00 -17.94
C ASP A 248 5.73 3.81 -18.25
N LYS A 249 4.79 3.87 -17.32
CA LYS A 249 3.53 4.61 -17.46
C LYS A 249 3.01 5.06 -16.12
N ALA A 250 2.36 6.21 -16.08
CA ALA A 250 1.63 6.68 -14.90
C ALA A 250 0.23 7.18 -15.28
N TYR A 251 -0.76 6.91 -14.45
CA TYR A 251 -2.14 7.36 -14.60
C TYR A 251 -2.61 8.10 -13.37
N ARG A 252 -3.36 9.18 -13.56
CA ARG A 252 -4.15 9.81 -12.49
C ARG A 252 -5.51 9.14 -12.40
N ILE A 253 -5.93 8.80 -11.19
CA ILE A 253 -7.19 8.12 -10.92
C ILE A 253 -8.00 8.99 -9.94
N ASP A 254 -9.23 9.30 -10.32
CA ASP A 254 -10.14 10.03 -9.47
C ASP A 254 -10.85 9.09 -8.46
N ASP A 255 -11.32 9.69 -7.36
CA ASP A 255 -11.95 8.96 -6.27
C ASP A 255 -13.24 8.26 -6.68
N GLN A 256 -14.04 8.86 -7.58
CA GLN A 256 -15.28 8.27 -8.06
C GLN A 256 -15.00 6.98 -8.86
N THR A 257 -14.00 7.00 -9.73
CA THR A 257 -13.57 5.80 -10.46
C THR A 257 -13.12 4.69 -9.50
N ALA A 258 -12.27 5.03 -8.53
CA ALA A 258 -11.79 4.07 -7.53
C ALA A 258 -12.92 3.52 -6.66
N LEU A 259 -13.85 4.36 -6.22
CA LEU A 259 -15.02 3.99 -5.45
C LEU A 259 -15.93 3.03 -6.22
N THR A 260 -16.23 3.36 -7.48
CA THR A 260 -17.05 2.51 -8.35
C THR A 260 -16.47 1.10 -8.45
N ILE A 261 -15.14 0.99 -8.62
CA ILE A 261 -14.45 -0.30 -8.70
C ILE A 261 -14.55 -1.08 -7.39
N VAL A 262 -14.26 -0.48 -6.23
CA VAL A 262 -14.30 -1.24 -4.97
C VAL A 262 -15.70 -1.71 -4.62
N TYR A 263 -16.72 -0.93 -4.96
CA TYR A 263 -18.12 -1.32 -4.78
C TYR A 263 -18.55 -2.41 -5.79
N GLN A 264 -18.06 -2.35 -7.01
CA GLN A 264 -18.29 -3.39 -8.01
C GLN A 264 -17.65 -4.71 -7.58
N LEU A 265 -16.38 -4.69 -7.16
CA LEU A 265 -15.66 -5.87 -6.66
C LEU A 265 -16.35 -6.46 -5.42
N LEU A 266 -16.89 -5.62 -4.52
CA LEU A 266 -17.66 -6.09 -3.38
C LEU A 266 -18.95 -6.80 -3.80
N ARG A 267 -19.71 -6.21 -4.72
CA ARG A 267 -21.04 -6.72 -5.13
C ARG A 267 -20.96 -7.99 -5.99
N GLU A 268 -19.98 -8.06 -6.88
CA GLU A 268 -19.91 -9.14 -7.88
C GLU A 268 -18.89 -10.22 -7.55
N GLU A 269 -17.85 -9.89 -6.77
CA GLU A 269 -16.76 -10.82 -6.48
C GLU A 269 -16.53 -11.03 -4.96
N GLY A 270 -17.31 -10.37 -4.09
CA GLY A 270 -17.22 -10.50 -2.65
C GLY A 270 -15.93 -9.91 -2.05
N LEU A 271 -15.23 -9.06 -2.80
CA LEU A 271 -13.97 -8.46 -2.37
C LEU A 271 -14.21 -7.15 -1.61
N PHE A 272 -14.08 -7.17 -0.30
CA PHE A 272 -14.26 -6.02 0.58
C PHE A 272 -12.93 -5.31 0.85
N LEU A 273 -12.68 -4.20 0.13
CA LEU A 273 -11.35 -3.60 -0.03
C LEU A 273 -11.32 -2.11 0.32
N GLY A 274 -10.12 -1.58 0.64
CA GLY A 274 -9.88 -0.14 0.75
C GLY A 274 -9.76 0.55 -0.61
N LEU A 275 -9.89 1.89 -0.64
CA LEU A 275 -9.92 2.70 -1.86
C LEU A 275 -8.62 2.59 -2.69
N SER A 276 -7.47 2.43 -2.04
CA SER A 276 -6.18 2.23 -2.71
C SER A 276 -6.19 1.01 -3.66
N SER A 277 -6.98 -0.02 -3.34
CA SER A 277 -7.20 -1.16 -4.25
C SER A 277 -7.98 -0.72 -5.50
N GLY A 278 -8.98 0.14 -5.35
CA GLY A 278 -9.72 0.73 -6.48
C GLY A 278 -8.82 1.56 -7.39
N ILE A 279 -7.95 2.40 -6.81
CA ILE A 279 -6.94 3.18 -7.55
C ILE A 279 -6.04 2.25 -8.38
N ASN A 280 -5.51 1.21 -7.75
CA ASN A 280 -4.64 0.23 -8.40
C ASN A 280 -5.33 -0.49 -9.56
N VAL A 281 -6.52 -0.98 -9.31
CA VAL A 281 -7.32 -1.71 -10.32
C VAL A 281 -7.73 -0.79 -11.48
N ALA A 282 -8.08 0.47 -11.19
CA ALA A 282 -8.35 1.47 -12.24
C ALA A 282 -7.15 1.68 -13.15
N GLY A 283 -5.96 1.82 -12.57
CA GLY A 283 -4.72 1.92 -13.32
C GLY A 283 -4.47 0.68 -14.21
N ALA A 284 -4.73 -0.51 -13.69
CA ALA A 284 -4.59 -1.76 -14.46
C ALA A 284 -5.58 -1.83 -15.64
N VAL A 285 -6.84 -1.43 -15.42
CA VAL A 285 -7.86 -1.38 -16.49
C VAL A 285 -7.49 -0.36 -17.56
N ARG A 286 -7.03 0.84 -17.18
CA ARG A 286 -6.57 1.86 -18.15
C ARG A 286 -5.39 1.37 -18.98
N PHE A 287 -4.42 0.73 -18.34
CA PHE A 287 -3.27 0.16 -19.04
C PHE A 287 -3.69 -0.99 -19.98
N ALA A 288 -4.59 -1.90 -19.53
CA ALA A 288 -5.12 -2.97 -20.36
C ALA A 288 -5.80 -2.43 -21.62
N LYS A 289 -6.66 -1.42 -21.49
CA LYS A 289 -7.34 -0.77 -22.64
C LYS A 289 -6.37 -0.11 -23.61
N GLU A 290 -5.30 0.53 -23.09
CA GLU A 290 -4.28 1.18 -23.93
C GLU A 290 -3.42 0.15 -24.69
N ARG A 291 -3.05 -0.96 -24.05
CA ARG A 291 -2.18 -1.99 -24.62
C ARG A 291 -2.92 -3.02 -25.49
N GLY A 292 -4.23 -3.13 -25.32
CA GLY A 292 -5.06 -4.11 -26.03
C GLY A 292 -5.10 -5.47 -25.34
N ARG A 293 -5.86 -6.37 -25.95
CA ARG A 293 -6.20 -7.69 -25.39
C ARG A 293 -4.99 -8.62 -25.23
N GLY A 294 -5.15 -9.64 -24.39
CA GLY A 294 -4.17 -10.72 -24.25
C GLY A 294 -3.01 -10.43 -23.30
N GLN A 295 -3.09 -9.34 -22.51
CA GLN A 295 -2.08 -9.02 -21.49
C GLN A 295 -2.40 -9.74 -20.17
N THR A 296 -1.35 -10.08 -19.39
CA THR A 296 -1.46 -10.51 -18.01
C THR A 296 -0.98 -9.39 -17.09
N LEU A 297 -1.90 -8.76 -16.40
CA LEU A 297 -1.64 -7.61 -15.55
C LEU A 297 -1.78 -7.99 -14.07
N VAL A 298 -0.80 -7.68 -13.27
CA VAL A 298 -0.87 -7.87 -11.82
C VAL A 298 -0.97 -6.52 -11.13
N THR A 299 -1.93 -6.40 -10.23
CA THR A 299 -2.10 -5.24 -9.35
C THR A 299 -2.27 -5.67 -7.90
N LEU A 300 -2.46 -4.71 -7.00
CA LEU A 300 -2.55 -4.98 -5.55
C LEU A 300 -3.95 -4.74 -5.03
N LEU A 301 -4.46 -5.69 -4.26
CA LEU A 301 -5.59 -5.55 -3.36
C LEU A 301 -5.00 -5.24 -1.97
N CYS A 302 -4.79 -3.96 -1.69
CA CYS A 302 -3.85 -3.47 -0.68
C CYS A 302 -4.24 -3.82 0.75
N ASP A 303 -5.53 -3.66 1.10
CA ASP A 303 -6.04 -3.89 2.44
C ASP A 303 -7.55 -4.12 2.45
N SER A 304 -8.07 -4.53 3.62
CA SER A 304 -9.48 -4.84 3.83
C SER A 304 -10.33 -3.59 4.06
N GLY A 305 -11.55 -3.59 3.52
CA GLY A 305 -12.58 -2.59 3.74
C GLY A 305 -13.05 -2.44 5.20
N HIS A 306 -12.76 -3.42 6.08
CA HIS A 306 -13.08 -3.35 7.50
C HIS A 306 -12.47 -2.13 8.22
N LYS A 307 -11.41 -1.55 7.66
CA LYS A 307 -10.74 -0.36 8.21
C LYS A 307 -11.40 0.97 7.82
N TYR A 308 -12.49 0.93 7.05
CA TYR A 308 -13.12 2.09 6.40
C TYR A 308 -14.65 2.07 6.50
N GLN A 309 -15.21 1.36 7.48
CA GLN A 309 -16.67 1.23 7.62
C GLN A 309 -17.36 2.57 7.95
N SER A 310 -16.69 3.43 8.73
CA SER A 310 -17.19 4.76 9.07
C SER A 310 -16.99 5.80 7.97
N THR A 311 -16.23 5.50 6.93
CA THR A 311 -15.89 6.40 5.82
C THR A 311 -16.33 5.82 4.47
N LEU A 312 -15.48 5.07 3.80
CA LEU A 312 -15.67 4.56 2.44
C LEU A 312 -16.97 3.73 2.28
N TYR A 313 -17.42 3.05 3.34
CA TYR A 313 -18.63 2.22 3.35
C TYR A 313 -19.80 2.84 4.16
N ASN A 314 -19.72 4.14 4.42
CA ASN A 314 -20.79 4.92 5.04
C ASN A 314 -21.42 5.87 4.00
N SER A 315 -22.69 5.64 3.68
CA SER A 315 -23.42 6.42 2.67
C SER A 315 -23.54 7.90 3.01
N GLU A 316 -23.71 8.24 4.29
CA GLU A 316 -23.80 9.64 4.74
C GLU A 316 -22.45 10.34 4.57
N TRP A 317 -21.35 9.67 4.95
CA TRP A 317 -20.01 10.20 4.74
C TRP A 317 -19.70 10.39 3.26
N LEU A 318 -20.01 9.40 2.39
CA LEU A 318 -19.83 9.51 0.94
C LEU A 318 -20.62 10.68 0.35
N ALA A 319 -21.84 10.92 0.82
CA ALA A 319 -22.65 12.05 0.40
C ALA A 319 -21.98 13.40 0.71
N THR A 320 -21.29 13.53 1.86
CA THR A 320 -20.52 14.74 2.20
C THR A 320 -19.32 14.97 1.26
N LYS A 321 -18.86 13.91 0.60
CA LYS A 321 -17.77 13.94 -0.39
C LYS A 321 -18.26 14.01 -1.84
N HIS A 322 -19.58 14.11 -2.06
CA HIS A 322 -20.22 14.10 -3.38
C HIS A 322 -19.88 12.84 -4.21
N LEU A 323 -19.71 11.70 -3.54
CA LEU A 323 -19.35 10.43 -4.16
C LEU A 323 -20.55 9.48 -4.20
N ASN A 324 -20.72 8.79 -5.34
CA ASN A 324 -21.84 7.87 -5.58
C ASN A 324 -21.36 6.42 -5.72
N PRO A 325 -21.60 5.54 -4.72
CA PRO A 325 -21.20 4.14 -4.81
C PRO A 325 -22.09 3.30 -5.76
N GLY A 326 -23.17 3.88 -6.28
CA GLY A 326 -24.15 3.21 -7.14
C GLY A 326 -23.83 3.27 -8.64
N LEU A 327 -22.77 3.96 -9.05
CA LEU A 327 -22.46 4.09 -10.47
C LEU A 327 -22.06 2.74 -11.10
N PRO A 328 -22.51 2.48 -12.34
CA PRO A 328 -22.07 1.28 -13.07
C PRO A 328 -20.63 1.42 -13.56
N LEU A 329 -19.95 0.28 -13.71
CA LEU A 329 -18.54 0.24 -14.14
C LEU A 329 -18.31 0.90 -15.51
N GLU A 330 -19.27 0.78 -16.41
CA GLU A 330 -19.24 1.37 -17.73
C GLU A 330 -19.18 2.91 -17.71
N SER A 331 -19.72 3.55 -16.67
CA SER A 331 -19.71 5.02 -16.53
C SER A 331 -18.31 5.59 -16.27
N VAL A 332 -17.39 4.79 -15.76
CA VAL A 332 -16.03 5.22 -15.39
C VAL A 332 -14.96 4.74 -16.38
N PHE A 333 -15.33 3.84 -17.30
CA PHE A 333 -14.44 3.28 -18.31
C PHE A 333 -15.02 3.33 -19.74
N GLY A 334 -16.12 4.01 -19.95
CA GLY A 334 -16.78 4.17 -21.24
C GLY A 334 -15.95 4.84 -22.32
#